data_88c372a0eb1190ff4918954012c4cba5
#
_entry.id   88c372a0eb1190ff4918954012c4cba5
#
_cell.length_a   1.000
_cell.length_b   1.000
_cell.length_c   1.000
_cell.angle_alpha   90.00
_cell.angle_beta   90.00
_cell.angle_gamma   90.00
#
_symmetry.space_group_name_H-M   'P 1'
#
loop_
_entity.id
_entity.type
_entity.pdbx_description
1 polymer ?
#
loop_
_entity_poly.entity_id
_entity_poly.type
_entity_poly.pdbx_seq_one_letter_code
_entity_poly.pdbx_strand_id
1 'polypeptide(L)'
;NASDTHPLSFDDVRVPQENLLGERGRGYANFLRILDEGRIAIAALSVGAAQGCVDESVTYSKEREAFGRKIGTNQAIAFKIARMETRAHVARAAYYDAAALMLSGKPFKKAAAIAKLVASEAAMDNARDATQIFGGYGFMNEYPVARHYRDSKILEIGEGTTEVQLMLIGRELGL
;
A
#
# COMPACT_ATOMS: atom_id res chain seq x y z
N ASN A 1 -10.88 -7.06 -5.37
CA ASN A 1 -10.14 -7.92 -6.29
C ASN A 1 -9.80 -7.19 -7.60
N ALA A 2 -9.13 -6.04 -7.49
CA ALA A 2 -8.70 -5.23 -8.63
C ALA A 2 -7.42 -5.77 -9.31
N SER A 3 -6.75 -6.75 -8.72
CA SER A 3 -5.52 -7.35 -9.27
C SER A 3 -5.87 -8.59 -10.11
N ASP A 4 -5.57 -8.50 -11.40
CA ASP A 4 -5.70 -9.62 -12.34
C ASP A 4 -4.41 -10.46 -12.30
N THR A 5 -4.36 -11.40 -11.36
CA THR A 5 -3.17 -12.21 -11.06
C THR A 5 -3.38 -13.64 -11.51
N HIS A 6 -2.54 -14.09 -12.45
CA HIS A 6 -2.63 -15.41 -13.07
C HIS A 6 -1.27 -16.11 -13.10
N PRO A 7 -1.25 -17.45 -13.07
CA PRO A 7 -0.06 -18.22 -13.38
C PRO A 7 0.28 -18.11 -14.88
N LEU A 8 1.57 -18.15 -15.19
CA LEU A 8 2.07 -18.22 -16.57
C LEU A 8 2.75 -19.58 -16.77
N SER A 9 2.43 -20.25 -17.87
CA SER A 9 3.10 -21.48 -18.29
C SER A 9 3.88 -21.22 -19.57
N PHE A 10 5.12 -21.71 -19.63
CA PHE A 10 5.98 -21.65 -20.79
C PHE A 10 6.31 -23.08 -21.21
N ASP A 11 5.92 -23.47 -22.43
CA ASP A 11 6.15 -24.78 -22.98
C ASP A 11 6.89 -24.61 -24.32
N ASP A 12 8.15 -25.05 -24.39
CA ASP A 12 9.04 -24.98 -25.55
C ASP A 12 9.08 -23.60 -26.25
N VAL A 13 8.89 -22.51 -25.52
CA VAL A 13 8.91 -21.15 -26.07
C VAL A 13 10.32 -20.79 -26.54
N ARG A 14 10.47 -20.55 -27.85
CA ARG A 14 11.73 -20.09 -28.42
C ARG A 14 11.82 -18.58 -28.39
N VAL A 15 12.84 -18.06 -27.70
CA VAL A 15 13.10 -16.62 -27.57
C VAL A 15 14.38 -16.30 -28.34
N PRO A 16 14.36 -15.35 -29.31
CA PRO A 16 15.55 -14.91 -30.01
C PRO A 16 16.59 -14.33 -29.05
N GLN A 17 17.88 -14.51 -29.38
CA GLN A 17 18.98 -14.10 -28.50
C GLN A 17 19.00 -12.57 -28.24
N GLU A 18 18.58 -11.77 -29.22
CA GLU A 18 18.47 -10.32 -29.14
C GLU A 18 17.44 -9.84 -28.12
N ASN A 19 16.50 -10.71 -27.71
CA ASN A 19 15.51 -10.42 -26.69
C ASN A 19 15.98 -10.73 -25.26
N LEU A 20 17.25 -11.17 -25.09
CA LEU A 20 17.82 -11.41 -23.79
C LEU A 20 18.02 -10.10 -23.02
N LEU A 21 17.36 -9.95 -21.86
CA LEU A 21 17.54 -8.82 -20.96
C LEU A 21 18.71 -9.03 -20.01
N GLY A 22 19.81 -8.30 -20.24
CA GLY A 22 21.03 -8.42 -19.44
C GLY A 22 21.85 -9.67 -19.76
N GLU A 23 22.50 -10.24 -18.76
CA GLU A 23 23.37 -11.40 -18.91
C GLU A 23 22.64 -12.72 -18.67
N ARG A 24 22.98 -13.76 -19.45
CA ARG A 24 22.47 -15.11 -19.27
C ARG A 24 22.81 -15.63 -17.86
N GLY A 25 21.82 -16.19 -17.18
CA GLY A 25 21.97 -16.69 -15.80
C GLY A 25 21.80 -15.62 -14.71
N ARG A 26 21.61 -14.34 -15.06
CA ARG A 26 21.43 -13.22 -14.11
C ARG A 26 19.98 -12.78 -13.91
N GLY A 27 19.01 -13.44 -14.57
CA GLY A 27 17.60 -13.06 -14.54
C GLY A 27 17.03 -12.93 -13.13
N TYR A 28 17.33 -13.88 -12.24
CA TYR A 28 16.86 -13.83 -10.84
C TYR A 28 17.43 -12.61 -10.08
N ALA A 29 18.72 -12.31 -10.24
CA ALA A 29 19.32 -11.14 -9.60
C ALA A 29 18.74 -9.82 -10.13
N ASN A 30 18.49 -9.75 -11.43
CA ASN A 30 17.83 -8.59 -12.05
C ASN A 30 16.40 -8.40 -11.52
N PHE A 31 15.64 -9.50 -11.39
CA PHE A 31 14.30 -9.49 -10.82
C PHE A 31 14.29 -8.96 -9.38
N LEU A 32 15.20 -9.46 -8.52
CA LEU A 32 15.30 -8.99 -7.13
C LEU A 32 15.62 -7.49 -7.03
N ARG A 33 16.45 -6.97 -7.94
CA ARG A 33 16.77 -5.54 -7.97
C ARG A 33 15.54 -4.69 -8.31
N ILE A 34 14.73 -5.13 -9.27
CA ILE A 34 13.48 -4.46 -9.66
C ILE A 34 12.51 -4.39 -8.49
N LEU A 35 12.47 -5.41 -7.63
CA LEU A 35 11.62 -5.41 -6.44
C LEU A 35 11.95 -4.30 -5.43
N ASP A 36 13.22 -3.87 -5.33
CA ASP A 36 13.58 -2.77 -4.41
C ASP A 36 12.93 -1.44 -4.85
N GLU A 37 12.87 -1.17 -6.16
CA GLU A 37 12.16 -0.01 -6.72
C GLU A 37 10.64 -0.20 -6.67
N GLY A 38 10.15 -1.40 -6.95
CA GLY A 38 8.74 -1.78 -6.90
C GLY A 38 8.12 -1.54 -5.51
N ARG A 39 8.87 -1.76 -4.43
CA ARG A 39 8.42 -1.47 -3.06
C ARG A 39 8.07 0.00 -2.85
N ILE A 40 8.84 0.92 -3.43
CA ILE A 40 8.55 2.37 -3.37
C ILE A 40 7.26 2.67 -4.13
N ALA A 41 7.07 2.07 -5.31
CA ALA A 41 5.85 2.25 -6.11
C ALA A 41 4.61 1.73 -5.39
N ILE A 42 4.68 0.54 -4.76
CA ILE A 42 3.59 0.00 -3.94
C ILE A 42 3.34 0.86 -2.71
N ALA A 43 4.37 1.41 -2.07
CA ALA A 43 4.20 2.33 -0.96
C ALA A 43 3.44 3.60 -1.39
N ALA A 44 3.77 4.18 -2.55
CA ALA A 44 3.06 5.33 -3.09
C ALA A 44 1.60 5.03 -3.41
N LEU A 45 1.31 3.88 -4.04
CA LEU A 45 -0.05 3.39 -4.30
C LEU A 45 -0.84 3.21 -2.98
N SER A 46 -0.20 2.62 -1.98
CA SER A 46 -0.80 2.39 -0.66
C SER A 46 -1.14 3.69 0.05
N VAL A 47 -0.28 4.70 -0.03
CA VAL A 47 -0.56 6.04 0.52
C VAL A 47 -1.74 6.69 -0.19
N GLY A 48 -1.85 6.53 -1.52
CA GLY A 48 -3.02 7.00 -2.27
C GLY A 48 -4.32 6.36 -1.78
N ALA A 49 -4.32 5.04 -1.57
CA ALA A 49 -5.47 4.32 -1.03
C ALA A 49 -5.80 4.75 0.42
N ALA A 50 -4.78 4.89 1.28
CA ALA A 50 -4.95 5.36 2.65
C ALA A 50 -5.54 6.77 2.72
N GLN A 51 -5.06 7.69 1.88
CA GLN A 51 -5.57 9.06 1.79
C GLN A 51 -6.99 9.11 1.25
N GLY A 52 -7.31 8.34 0.20
CA GLY A 52 -8.67 8.24 -0.32
C GLY A 52 -9.68 7.82 0.76
N CYS A 53 -9.30 6.87 1.61
CA CYS A 53 -10.12 6.48 2.76
C CYS A 53 -10.34 7.63 3.75
N VAL A 54 -9.34 8.49 3.99
CA VAL A 54 -9.47 9.68 4.85
C VAL A 54 -10.45 10.67 4.23
N ASP A 55 -10.25 11.01 2.96
CA ASP A 55 -11.02 12.04 2.25
C ASP A 55 -12.52 11.67 2.21
N GLU A 56 -12.82 10.42 1.86
CA GLU A 56 -14.18 9.88 1.88
C GLU A 56 -14.78 9.92 3.29
N SER A 57 -14.01 9.54 4.31
CA SER A 57 -14.47 9.52 5.71
C SER A 57 -14.74 10.93 6.24
N VAL A 58 -13.89 11.89 5.89
CA VAL A 58 -14.08 13.31 6.26
C VAL A 58 -15.38 13.85 5.63
N THR A 59 -15.56 13.63 4.33
CA THR A 59 -16.76 14.09 3.60
C THR A 59 -18.02 13.47 4.19
N TYR A 60 -18.05 12.16 4.29
CA TYR A 60 -19.23 11.43 4.83
C TYR A 60 -19.55 11.85 6.26
N SER A 61 -18.55 12.02 7.13
CA SER A 61 -18.77 12.39 8.54
C SER A 61 -19.35 13.79 8.74
N LYS A 62 -19.12 14.70 7.77
CA LYS A 62 -19.70 16.07 7.76
C LYS A 62 -21.13 16.10 7.24
N GLU A 63 -21.54 15.09 6.46
CA GLU A 63 -22.86 15.02 5.83
C GLU A 63 -23.83 14.13 6.59
N ARG A 64 -23.36 12.96 7.01
CA ARG A 64 -24.19 11.95 7.69
C ARG A 64 -24.64 12.39 9.06
N GLU A 65 -25.95 12.28 9.27
CA GLU A 65 -26.57 12.51 10.58
C GLU A 65 -26.98 11.19 11.24
N ALA A 66 -26.71 11.08 12.53
CA ALA A 66 -27.20 10.03 13.41
C ALA A 66 -27.31 10.57 14.84
N PHE A 67 -28.29 10.10 15.58
CA PHE A 67 -28.56 10.56 16.96
C PHE A 67 -28.71 12.08 17.07
N GLY A 68 -29.36 12.70 16.05
CA GLY A 68 -29.70 14.12 16.03
C GLY A 68 -28.55 15.07 15.71
N ARG A 69 -27.41 14.58 15.24
CA ARG A 69 -26.24 15.43 14.87
C ARG A 69 -25.38 14.80 13.78
N LYS A 70 -24.50 15.61 13.17
CA LYS A 70 -23.48 15.10 12.23
C LYS A 70 -22.55 14.15 12.95
N ILE A 71 -22.26 12.98 12.37
CA ILE A 71 -21.46 11.95 13.03
C ILE A 71 -20.01 12.40 13.30
N GLY A 72 -19.46 13.32 12.48
CA GLY A 72 -18.12 13.88 12.67
C GLY A 72 -17.96 14.67 13.97
N THR A 73 -19.05 15.10 14.62
CA THR A 73 -19.03 15.75 15.95
C THR A 73 -18.84 14.76 17.10
N ASN A 74 -18.95 13.45 16.84
CA ASN A 74 -18.69 12.41 17.83
C ASN A 74 -17.17 12.19 17.96
N GLN A 75 -16.66 12.31 19.19
CA GLN A 75 -15.21 12.18 19.46
C GLN A 75 -14.63 10.88 18.94
N ALA A 76 -15.34 9.76 19.04
CA ALA A 76 -14.90 8.45 18.54
C ALA A 76 -14.67 8.45 17.01
N ILE A 77 -15.53 9.14 16.25
CA ILE A 77 -15.39 9.30 14.80
C ILE A 77 -14.24 10.26 14.47
N ALA A 78 -14.20 11.42 15.13
CA ALA A 78 -13.16 12.43 14.92
C ALA A 78 -11.76 11.86 15.21
N PHE A 79 -11.58 11.12 16.31
CA PHE A 79 -10.30 10.49 16.66
C PHE A 79 -9.92 9.38 15.69
N LYS A 80 -10.89 8.61 15.20
CA LYS A 80 -10.64 7.59 14.18
C LYS A 80 -10.10 8.23 12.90
N ILE A 81 -10.72 9.29 12.40
CA ILE A 81 -10.26 10.02 11.20
C ILE A 81 -8.88 10.66 11.44
N ALA A 82 -8.64 11.25 12.60
CA ALA A 82 -7.35 11.81 12.94
C ALA A 82 -6.22 10.75 12.94
N ARG A 83 -6.49 9.54 13.43
CA ARG A 83 -5.55 8.41 13.33
C ARG A 83 -5.32 7.97 11.90
N MET A 84 -6.36 7.92 11.08
CA MET A 84 -6.26 7.59 9.66
C MET A 84 -5.35 8.58 8.92
N GLU A 85 -5.53 9.88 9.14
CA GLU A 85 -4.66 10.93 8.58
C GLU A 85 -3.21 10.79 9.06
N THR A 86 -3.00 10.52 10.35
CA THR A 86 -1.67 10.29 10.90
C THR A 86 -0.95 9.13 10.19
N ARG A 87 -1.63 7.99 9.99
CA ARG A 87 -1.06 6.85 9.25
C ARG A 87 -0.69 7.22 7.81
N ALA A 88 -1.59 7.90 7.10
CA ALA A 88 -1.35 8.31 5.72
C ALA A 88 -0.18 9.29 5.61
N HIS A 89 -0.07 10.25 6.54
CA HIS A 89 1.01 11.22 6.61
C HIS A 89 2.38 10.55 6.86
N VAL A 90 2.47 9.67 7.87
CA VAL A 90 3.71 8.96 8.21
C VAL A 90 4.15 8.05 7.05
N ALA A 91 3.21 7.34 6.45
CA ALA A 91 3.47 6.49 5.30
C ALA A 91 3.99 7.30 4.09
N ARG A 92 3.42 8.48 3.85
CA ARG A 92 3.87 9.41 2.80
C ARG A 92 5.30 9.88 3.04
N ALA A 93 5.62 10.28 4.26
CA ALA A 93 6.97 10.69 4.62
C ALA A 93 7.99 9.56 4.39
N ALA A 94 7.63 8.31 4.74
CA ALA A 94 8.49 7.15 4.57
C ALA A 94 8.79 6.85 3.08
N TYR A 95 7.79 6.88 2.18
CA TYR A 95 8.07 6.61 0.78
C TYR A 95 8.78 7.77 0.08
N TYR A 96 8.57 9.02 0.50
CA TYR A 96 9.33 10.16 -0.01
C TYR A 96 10.80 10.06 0.38
N ASP A 97 11.12 9.65 1.60
CA ASP A 97 12.49 9.39 2.02
C ASP A 97 13.15 8.29 1.17
N ALA A 98 12.48 7.14 1.01
CA ALA A 98 12.97 6.04 0.18
C ALA A 98 13.19 6.47 -1.27
N ALA A 99 12.27 7.23 -1.86
CA ALA A 99 12.38 7.74 -3.22
C ALA A 99 13.54 8.74 -3.36
N ALA A 100 13.73 9.63 -2.39
CA ALA A 100 14.84 10.59 -2.38
C ALA A 100 16.20 9.90 -2.30
N LEU A 101 16.33 8.85 -1.48
CA LEU A 101 17.53 8.03 -1.42
C LEU A 101 17.83 7.35 -2.78
N MET A 102 16.82 6.72 -3.38
CA MET A 102 16.92 6.07 -4.67
C MET A 102 17.38 7.07 -5.77
N LEU A 103 16.71 8.19 -5.88
CA LEU A 103 17.00 9.22 -6.89
C LEU A 103 18.39 9.85 -6.72
N SER A 104 18.89 9.90 -5.49
CA SER A 104 20.25 10.39 -5.19
C SER A 104 21.35 9.33 -5.32
N GLY A 105 21.02 8.12 -5.78
CA GLY A 105 21.97 7.01 -5.93
C GLY A 105 22.50 6.44 -4.61
N LYS A 106 21.85 6.73 -3.49
CA LYS A 106 22.20 6.19 -2.17
C LYS A 106 21.56 4.83 -1.93
N PRO A 107 22.12 4.01 -1.00
CA PRO A 107 21.46 2.78 -0.58
C PRO A 107 20.06 3.04 -0.05
N PHE A 108 19.03 2.43 -0.65
CA PHE A 108 17.63 2.69 -0.33
C PHE A 108 16.82 1.44 0.05
N LYS A 109 17.38 0.25 -0.05
CA LYS A 109 16.70 -1.04 0.15
C LYS A 109 15.97 -1.11 1.50
N LYS A 110 16.63 -0.73 2.59
CA LYS A 110 16.02 -0.69 3.93
C LYS A 110 14.86 0.32 3.99
N ALA A 111 15.07 1.54 3.47
CA ALA A 111 14.05 2.56 3.44
C ALA A 111 12.85 2.15 2.58
N ALA A 112 13.07 1.51 1.42
CA ALA A 112 12.01 0.97 0.57
C ALA A 112 11.19 -0.12 1.27
N ALA A 113 11.84 -1.03 2.01
CA ALA A 113 11.16 -2.06 2.78
C ALA A 113 10.31 -1.45 3.91
N ILE A 114 10.84 -0.46 4.64
CA ILE A 114 10.09 0.27 5.68
C ILE A 114 8.91 1.02 5.07
N ALA A 115 9.12 1.73 3.97
CA ALA A 115 8.07 2.49 3.31
C ALA A 115 6.91 1.59 2.86
N LYS A 116 7.24 0.45 2.22
CA LYS A 116 6.23 -0.53 1.76
C LYS A 116 5.46 -1.12 2.93
N LEU A 117 6.13 -1.51 4.00
CA LEU A 117 5.53 -2.06 5.21
C LEU A 117 4.52 -1.06 5.81
N VAL A 118 4.99 0.12 6.18
CA VAL A 118 4.17 1.14 6.85
C VAL A 118 3.00 1.59 5.97
N ALA A 119 3.23 1.78 4.67
CA ALA A 119 2.19 2.27 3.76
C ALA A 119 1.10 1.22 3.49
N SER A 120 1.46 -0.04 3.31
CA SER A 120 0.48 -1.11 3.05
C SER A 120 -0.39 -1.40 4.28
N GLU A 121 0.18 -1.41 5.47
CA GLU A 121 -0.57 -1.52 6.73
C GLU A 121 -1.49 -0.31 6.93
N ALA A 122 -1.00 0.91 6.66
CA ALA A 122 -1.82 2.13 6.72
C ALA A 122 -3.02 2.08 5.76
N ALA A 123 -2.83 1.58 4.53
CA ALA A 123 -3.91 1.43 3.56
C ALA A 123 -4.99 0.46 4.07
N MET A 124 -4.60 -0.70 4.58
CA MET A 124 -5.53 -1.71 5.07
C MET A 124 -6.27 -1.24 6.34
N ASP A 125 -5.56 -0.63 7.28
CA ASP A 125 -6.15 -0.10 8.51
C ASP A 125 -7.11 1.06 8.22
N ASN A 126 -6.73 1.97 7.31
CA ASN A 126 -7.59 3.08 6.93
C ASN A 126 -8.84 2.58 6.17
N ALA A 127 -8.71 1.57 5.32
CA ALA A 127 -9.85 0.98 4.64
C ALA A 127 -10.82 0.33 5.62
N ARG A 128 -10.33 -0.38 6.64
CA ARG A 128 -11.15 -0.93 7.74
C ARG A 128 -11.86 0.17 8.53
N ASP A 129 -11.13 1.22 8.90
CA ASP A 129 -11.70 2.33 9.66
C ASP A 129 -12.73 3.11 8.84
N ALA A 130 -12.49 3.33 7.54
CA ALA A 130 -13.43 3.98 6.63
C ALA A 130 -14.75 3.20 6.51
N THR A 131 -14.68 1.90 6.24
CA THR A 131 -15.90 1.06 6.17
C THR A 131 -16.68 1.11 7.48
N GLN A 132 -16.01 1.15 8.62
CA GLN A 132 -16.66 1.25 9.93
C GLN A 132 -17.32 2.62 10.15
N ILE A 133 -16.71 3.73 9.68
CA ILE A 133 -17.31 5.07 9.75
C ILE A 133 -18.58 5.15 8.91
N PHE A 134 -18.60 4.53 7.73
CA PHE A 134 -19.77 4.47 6.86
C PHE A 134 -20.87 3.54 7.38
N GLY A 135 -20.55 2.62 8.30
CA GLY A 135 -21.49 1.67 8.85
C GLY A 135 -22.08 0.77 7.75
N GLY A 136 -23.40 0.60 7.71
CA GLY A 136 -24.07 -0.22 6.69
C GLY A 136 -23.74 0.20 5.25
N TYR A 137 -23.58 1.48 4.99
CA TYR A 137 -23.19 1.99 3.68
C TYR A 137 -21.74 1.63 3.31
N GLY A 138 -20.86 1.42 4.28
CA GLY A 138 -19.49 0.95 4.04
C GLY A 138 -19.40 -0.48 3.49
N PHE A 139 -20.49 -1.23 3.54
CA PHE A 139 -20.61 -2.57 2.98
C PHE A 139 -21.16 -2.57 1.54
N MET A 140 -21.74 -1.45 1.10
CA MET A 140 -22.39 -1.32 -0.21
C MET A 140 -21.39 -0.95 -1.30
N ASN A 141 -21.57 -1.51 -2.50
CA ASN A 141 -20.66 -1.29 -3.63
C ASN A 141 -20.72 0.12 -4.23
N GLU A 142 -21.77 0.86 -3.95
CA GLU A 142 -22.00 2.24 -4.37
C GLU A 142 -21.02 3.22 -3.71
N TYR A 143 -20.41 2.82 -2.59
CA TYR A 143 -19.45 3.65 -1.86
C TYR A 143 -18.03 3.13 -2.06
N PRO A 144 -17.07 4.03 -2.37
CA PRO A 144 -15.68 3.64 -2.69
C PRO A 144 -15.00 2.86 -1.55
N VAL A 145 -15.35 3.12 -0.31
CA VAL A 145 -14.72 2.50 0.86
C VAL A 145 -14.85 0.97 0.90
N ALA A 146 -15.95 0.42 0.36
CA ALA A 146 -16.13 -1.02 0.23
C ALA A 146 -15.10 -1.64 -0.74
N ARG A 147 -14.79 -0.94 -1.83
CA ARG A 147 -13.75 -1.34 -2.80
C ARG A 147 -12.36 -1.21 -2.17
N HIS A 148 -12.06 -0.09 -1.50
CA HIS A 148 -10.79 0.08 -0.78
C HIS A 148 -10.54 -1.09 0.18
N TYR A 149 -11.53 -1.49 0.97
CA TYR A 149 -11.40 -2.60 1.92
C TYR A 149 -11.08 -3.94 1.23
N ARG A 150 -11.76 -4.25 0.12
CA ARG A 150 -11.54 -5.51 -0.61
C ARG A 150 -10.21 -5.56 -1.35
N ASP A 151 -9.75 -4.41 -1.85
CA ASP A 151 -8.62 -4.36 -2.77
C ASP A 151 -7.30 -4.00 -2.09
N SER A 152 -7.32 -3.36 -0.91
CA SER A 152 -6.09 -2.96 -0.21
C SER A 152 -5.25 -4.14 0.30
N LYS A 153 -5.83 -5.32 0.51
CA LYS A 153 -5.07 -6.47 1.06
C LYS A 153 -3.92 -6.92 0.16
N ILE A 154 -4.05 -6.78 -1.16
CA ILE A 154 -2.95 -7.13 -2.08
C ILE A 154 -1.71 -6.26 -1.84
N LEU A 155 -1.86 -5.04 -1.32
CA LEU A 155 -0.75 -4.15 -1.04
C LEU A 155 0.17 -4.68 0.07
N GLU A 156 -0.35 -5.46 1.00
CA GLU A 156 0.46 -6.14 2.04
C GLU A 156 1.16 -7.40 1.51
N ILE A 157 0.69 -7.98 0.39
CA ILE A 157 1.15 -9.26 -0.15
C ILE A 157 2.10 -9.06 -1.34
N GLY A 158 1.71 -8.24 -2.32
CA GLY A 158 2.48 -7.97 -3.53
C GLY A 158 3.82 -7.31 -3.23
N GLU A 159 4.80 -7.49 -4.11
CA GLU A 159 6.19 -7.00 -3.97
C GLU A 159 6.90 -7.45 -2.68
N GLY A 160 6.50 -8.61 -2.17
CA GLY A 160 6.95 -9.20 -0.90
C GLY A 160 6.01 -8.89 0.26
N THR A 161 5.62 -9.95 0.97
CA THR A 161 4.70 -9.83 2.10
C THR A 161 5.26 -8.98 3.24
N THR A 162 4.40 -8.61 4.20
CA THR A 162 4.79 -7.95 5.45
C THR A 162 5.99 -8.64 6.11
N GLU A 163 5.97 -9.98 6.20
CA GLU A 163 7.05 -10.78 6.80
C GLU A 163 8.35 -10.68 5.99
N VAL A 164 8.26 -10.62 4.66
CA VAL A 164 9.43 -10.41 3.80
C VAL A 164 10.04 -9.03 4.02
N GLN A 165 9.23 -7.99 4.20
CA GLN A 165 9.74 -6.66 4.53
C GLN A 165 10.45 -6.66 5.89
N LEU A 166 9.85 -7.25 6.91
CA LEU A 166 10.44 -7.38 8.24
C LEU A 166 11.76 -8.15 8.20
N MET A 167 11.83 -9.26 7.46
CA MET A 167 13.07 -10.03 7.25
C MET A 167 14.16 -9.17 6.58
N LEU A 168 13.82 -8.39 5.58
CA LEU A 168 14.77 -7.50 4.91
C LEU A 168 15.29 -6.42 5.85
N ILE A 169 14.41 -5.79 6.60
CA ILE A 169 14.79 -4.77 7.60
C ILE A 169 15.71 -5.38 8.65
N GLY A 170 15.39 -6.58 9.17
CA GLY A 170 16.22 -7.29 10.14
C GLY A 170 17.62 -7.56 9.61
N ARG A 171 17.73 -8.05 8.36
CA ARG A 171 19.04 -8.29 7.70
C ARG A 171 19.86 -7.01 7.54
N GLU A 172 19.24 -5.90 7.19
CA GLU A 172 19.91 -4.59 7.07
C GLU A 172 20.34 -4.01 8.45
N LEU A 173 19.82 -4.56 9.55
CA LEU A 173 20.24 -4.28 10.92
C LEU A 173 21.29 -5.24 11.45
N GLY A 174 21.64 -6.29 10.67
CA GLY A 174 22.63 -7.29 11.05
C GLY A 174 22.08 -8.45 11.90
N LEU A 175 20.76 -8.69 11.84
CA LEU A 175 20.05 -9.77 12.54
C LEU A 175 19.87 -10.99 11.63
#